data_efaed9e501f63004f17d65544d9924a7
#
_entry.id   efaed9e501f63004f17d65544d9924a7
#
_cell.length_a   1.000
_cell.length_b   1.000
_cell.length_c   1.000
_cell.angle_alpha   90.00
_cell.angle_beta   90.00
_cell.angle_gamma   90.00
#
_symmetry.space_group_name_H-M   'P 1'
#
loop_
_entity.id
_entity.type
_entity.pdbx_description
1 polymer ?
#
loop_
_entity_poly.entity_id
_entity_poly.type
_entity_poly.pdbx_seq_one_letter_code
_entity_poly.pdbx_strand_id
1 'polypeptide(L)'
;MSSTTSSRGFERLSWLQRIGFGSGDLAQNLIFQTTCMYLLFFYTDIYGLDAVDVSVMFTVGNIANVIWDPIVGALIDKHNPRLGKYRSYLVFVGIPLTGFAILCFWNGFAPSLLYAYVTYIAMTLLYTFINVPYGALNSSLTRDTDEITILTSVRMFMANCGGLAVGSGLPLLISHFTNEEHEGLPKDPAAWFTTMTIYALVGLALLIFCFSQCKERVVMDAEESANVKISDLWMEFFHNRPLRIIAFFFITAFAMMSIGNAAGAYFINSNMHGSADQLSIFMGLGSAPSFIFMPLVPMIKKMVGKKNMFYIFLSIAIVGMGLLYAVAKMENPSMTLVYVAQFIKSTGVIVATGYMWALVPEVISYGEWKSGKRIAGIVNALTGIFFKAGMTLGSVVAPAILAYVAYNPDVIEQTAKAEEGILWLVCVIPAVLLLLAMYIISH
;
A
#
# COMPACT_ATOMS: atom_id res chain seq x y z
N MET A 1 35.28 -29.95 21.42
CA MET A 1 34.77 -29.55 20.09
C MET A 1 33.29 -29.18 20.22
N SER A 2 33.00 -27.98 20.67
CA SER A 2 31.60 -27.48 20.67
C SER A 2 31.60 -26.00 21.06
N SER A 3 31.84 -25.06 20.15
CA SER A 3 31.56 -23.64 20.41
C SER A 3 31.52 -22.76 19.17
N THR A 4 31.47 -23.34 17.96
CA THR A 4 31.51 -22.56 16.73
C THR A 4 30.12 -22.42 16.02
N THR A 5 29.08 -23.03 16.54
CA THR A 5 27.74 -23.00 15.94
C THR A 5 26.82 -21.90 16.49
N SER A 6 27.18 -21.25 17.63
CA SER A 6 26.29 -20.28 18.29
C SER A 6 26.40 -18.83 17.77
N SER A 7 27.43 -18.48 17.01
CA SER A 7 27.62 -17.09 16.52
C SER A 7 27.03 -16.82 15.12
N ARG A 8 26.68 -17.85 14.36
CA ARG A 8 26.06 -17.66 13.05
C ARG A 8 24.63 -17.12 13.21
N GLY A 9 24.41 -15.91 12.70
CA GLY A 9 23.10 -15.25 12.73
C GLY A 9 23.01 -14.04 13.66
N PHE A 10 23.97 -13.82 14.57
CA PHE A 10 24.03 -12.63 15.44
C PHE A 10 25.03 -11.56 14.96
N GLU A 11 25.60 -11.72 13.78
CA GLU A 11 26.49 -10.72 13.20
C GLU A 11 25.71 -9.49 12.76
N ARG A 12 26.25 -8.31 13.06
CA ARG A 12 25.69 -7.04 12.59
C ARG A 12 25.76 -6.96 11.06
N LEU A 13 24.72 -6.45 10.46
CA LEU A 13 24.66 -6.20 9.02
C LEU A 13 25.34 -4.88 8.67
N SER A 14 26.02 -4.83 7.52
CA SER A 14 26.54 -3.58 6.99
C SER A 14 25.41 -2.66 6.53
N TRP A 15 25.66 -1.36 6.48
CA TRP A 15 24.69 -0.41 5.95
C TRP A 15 24.29 -0.72 4.50
N LEU A 16 25.21 -1.22 3.69
CA LEU A 16 24.93 -1.64 2.31
C LEU A 16 23.93 -2.81 2.27
N GLN A 17 24.03 -3.76 3.20
CA GLN A 17 23.10 -4.88 3.33
C GLN A 17 21.72 -4.41 3.83
N ARG A 18 21.68 -3.46 4.78
CA ARG A 18 20.43 -2.87 5.27
C ARG A 18 19.69 -2.10 4.18
N ILE A 19 20.41 -1.25 3.42
CA ILE A 19 19.86 -0.52 2.28
C ILE A 19 19.47 -1.49 1.18
N GLY A 20 20.29 -2.50 0.89
CA GLY A 20 19.99 -3.55 -0.07
C GLY A 20 18.70 -4.31 0.27
N PHE A 21 18.47 -4.61 1.55
CA PHE A 21 17.21 -5.20 1.97
C PHE A 21 16.04 -4.22 1.79
N GLY A 22 16.17 -2.98 2.25
CA GLY A 22 15.14 -1.96 2.08
C GLY A 22 14.80 -1.65 0.63
N SER A 23 15.78 -1.75 -0.29
CA SER A 23 15.54 -1.53 -1.73
C SER A 23 14.53 -2.49 -2.34
N GLY A 24 14.36 -3.68 -1.77
CA GLY A 24 13.30 -4.63 -2.17
C GLY A 24 11.91 -4.08 -1.89
N ASP A 25 11.72 -3.37 -0.79
CA ASP A 25 10.44 -2.72 -0.47
C ASP A 25 10.18 -1.48 -1.36
N LEU A 26 11.22 -0.70 -1.62
CA LEU A 26 11.14 0.39 -2.60
C LEU A 26 10.69 -0.14 -3.97
N ALA A 27 11.32 -1.20 -4.46
CA ALA A 27 10.99 -1.84 -5.75
C ALA A 27 9.53 -2.29 -5.81
N GLN A 28 9.07 -2.99 -4.78
CA GLN A 28 7.70 -3.48 -4.69
C GLN A 28 6.70 -2.33 -4.61
N ASN A 29 7.02 -1.25 -3.88
CA ASN A 29 6.17 -0.08 -3.77
C ASN A 29 6.08 0.73 -5.08
N LEU A 30 7.09 0.73 -5.93
CA LEU A 30 6.98 1.36 -7.26
C LEU A 30 5.82 0.74 -8.07
N ILE A 31 5.64 -0.58 -8.02
CA ILE A 31 4.54 -1.27 -8.71
C ILE A 31 3.23 -1.14 -7.93
N PHE A 32 3.26 -1.41 -6.63
CA PHE A 32 2.07 -1.42 -5.79
C PHE A 32 1.40 -0.05 -5.72
N GLN A 33 2.16 1.01 -5.47
CA GLN A 33 1.61 2.36 -5.38
C GLN A 33 1.09 2.86 -6.73
N THR A 34 1.77 2.52 -7.83
CA THR A 34 1.25 2.84 -9.19
C THR A 34 -0.10 2.19 -9.43
N THR A 35 -0.26 0.94 -9.02
CA THR A 35 -1.53 0.22 -9.10
C THR A 35 -2.60 0.89 -8.23
N CYS A 36 -2.27 1.23 -6.99
CA CYS A 36 -3.23 1.83 -6.06
C CYS A 36 -3.65 3.26 -6.42
N MET A 37 -2.74 4.07 -6.97
CA MET A 37 -2.96 5.49 -7.22
C MET A 37 -3.45 5.78 -8.63
N TYR A 38 -2.96 5.03 -9.63
CA TYR A 38 -3.09 5.44 -11.03
C TYR A 38 -3.67 4.38 -11.97
N LEU A 39 -3.68 3.09 -11.60
CA LEU A 39 -4.15 2.06 -12.51
C LEU A 39 -5.64 2.20 -12.84
N LEU A 40 -6.47 2.60 -11.87
CA LEU A 40 -7.88 2.90 -12.11
C LEU A 40 -8.03 4.01 -13.14
N PHE A 41 -7.32 5.13 -12.94
CA PHE A 41 -7.33 6.27 -13.86
C PHE A 41 -6.84 5.87 -15.26
N PHE A 42 -5.77 5.06 -15.35
CA PHE A 42 -5.29 4.57 -16.63
C PHE A 42 -6.36 3.74 -17.36
N TYR A 43 -7.01 2.81 -16.67
CA TYR A 43 -8.01 1.95 -17.31
C TYR A 43 -9.26 2.72 -17.76
N THR A 44 -9.71 3.70 -17.00
CA THR A 44 -10.91 4.47 -17.34
C THR A 44 -10.63 5.59 -18.33
N ASP A 45 -9.60 6.40 -18.10
CA ASP A 45 -9.36 7.67 -18.81
C ASP A 45 -8.41 7.54 -20.01
N ILE A 46 -7.56 6.51 -20.05
CA ILE A 46 -6.58 6.32 -21.12
C ILE A 46 -6.88 5.06 -21.94
N TYR A 47 -7.10 3.94 -21.28
CA TYR A 47 -7.38 2.68 -21.96
C TYR A 47 -8.83 2.57 -22.42
N GLY A 48 -9.78 3.30 -21.80
CA GLY A 48 -11.18 3.42 -22.23
C GLY A 48 -12.08 2.27 -21.79
N LEU A 49 -11.86 1.69 -20.60
CA LEU A 49 -12.74 0.70 -19.99
C LEU A 49 -13.80 1.39 -19.11
N ASP A 50 -14.99 0.80 -19.06
CA ASP A 50 -16.02 1.22 -18.12
C ASP A 50 -15.60 1.01 -16.66
N ALA A 51 -15.90 1.98 -15.80
CA ALA A 51 -15.59 1.91 -14.38
C ALA A 51 -16.26 0.70 -13.69
N VAL A 52 -17.43 0.25 -14.17
CA VAL A 52 -18.10 -0.97 -13.71
C VAL A 52 -17.23 -2.20 -13.97
N ASP A 53 -16.74 -2.34 -15.19
CA ASP A 53 -15.90 -3.47 -15.61
C ASP A 53 -14.58 -3.50 -14.81
N VAL A 54 -13.97 -2.34 -14.58
CA VAL A 54 -12.78 -2.20 -13.76
C VAL A 54 -13.05 -2.57 -12.29
N SER A 55 -14.22 -2.17 -11.75
CA SER A 55 -14.63 -2.56 -10.39
C SER A 55 -14.76 -4.08 -10.24
N VAL A 56 -15.39 -4.72 -11.21
CA VAL A 56 -15.53 -6.19 -11.23
C VAL A 56 -14.16 -6.85 -11.37
N MET A 57 -13.31 -6.34 -12.24
CA MET A 57 -11.94 -6.85 -12.45
C MET A 57 -11.11 -6.77 -11.15
N PHE A 58 -11.12 -5.64 -10.45
CA PHE A 58 -10.41 -5.50 -9.18
C PHE A 58 -10.97 -6.44 -8.11
N THR A 59 -12.29 -6.63 -8.07
CA THR A 59 -12.92 -7.58 -7.17
C THR A 59 -12.44 -9.01 -7.43
N VAL A 60 -12.46 -9.45 -8.69
CA VAL A 60 -11.99 -10.79 -9.10
C VAL A 60 -10.50 -10.97 -8.77
N GLY A 61 -9.67 -9.96 -9.07
CA GLY A 61 -8.24 -9.99 -8.75
C GLY A 61 -7.97 -10.10 -7.24
N ASN A 62 -8.72 -9.37 -6.43
CA ASN A 62 -8.59 -9.42 -4.97
C ASN A 62 -9.02 -10.78 -4.39
N ILE A 63 -10.12 -11.36 -4.89
CA ILE A 63 -10.55 -12.71 -4.51
C ILE A 63 -9.47 -13.73 -4.90
N ALA A 64 -8.93 -13.63 -6.12
CA ALA A 64 -7.85 -14.49 -6.58
C ALA A 64 -6.63 -14.40 -5.66
N ASN A 65 -6.24 -13.20 -5.22
CA ASN A 65 -5.13 -12.98 -4.29
C ASN A 65 -5.36 -13.62 -2.92
N VAL A 66 -6.56 -13.51 -2.36
CA VAL A 66 -6.89 -14.13 -1.06
C VAL A 66 -6.72 -15.65 -1.10
N ILE A 67 -7.10 -16.29 -2.22
CA ILE A 67 -6.92 -17.72 -2.43
C ILE A 67 -5.45 -18.05 -2.71
N TRP A 68 -4.74 -17.18 -3.42
CA TRP A 68 -3.36 -17.40 -3.86
C TRP A 68 -2.34 -17.29 -2.72
N ASP A 69 -2.54 -16.41 -1.74
CA ASP A 69 -1.61 -16.17 -0.64
C ASP A 69 -1.22 -17.45 0.13
N PRO A 70 -2.17 -18.29 0.61
CA PRO A 70 -1.83 -19.54 1.28
C PRO A 70 -1.12 -20.55 0.37
N ILE A 71 -1.47 -20.56 -0.93
CA ILE A 71 -0.85 -21.44 -1.92
C ILE A 71 0.61 -21.06 -2.11
N VAL A 72 0.89 -19.77 -2.27
CA VAL A 72 2.26 -19.24 -2.39
C VAL A 72 3.07 -19.57 -1.15
N GLY A 73 2.52 -19.34 0.05
CA GLY A 73 3.17 -19.69 1.31
C GLY A 73 3.58 -21.17 1.34
N ALA A 74 2.64 -22.06 1.02
CA ALA A 74 2.89 -23.52 0.99
C ALA A 74 3.90 -23.94 -0.10
N LEU A 75 3.89 -23.26 -1.25
CA LEU A 75 4.86 -23.53 -2.33
C LEU A 75 6.28 -23.13 -1.91
N ILE A 76 6.44 -21.96 -1.29
CA ILE A 76 7.74 -21.46 -0.83
C ILE A 76 8.30 -22.36 0.27
N ASP A 77 7.47 -22.82 1.20
CA ASP A 77 7.90 -23.70 2.27
C ASP A 77 8.44 -25.05 1.77
N LYS A 78 7.83 -25.58 0.71
CA LYS A 78 8.22 -26.85 0.09
C LYS A 78 9.47 -26.76 -0.81
N HIS A 79 9.75 -25.58 -1.37
CA HIS A 79 10.87 -25.41 -2.31
C HIS A 79 12.07 -24.80 -1.61
N ASN A 80 13.25 -25.35 -1.89
CA ASN A 80 14.52 -24.82 -1.40
C ASN A 80 15.49 -24.60 -2.59
N PRO A 81 15.35 -23.47 -3.32
CA PRO A 81 16.20 -23.16 -4.46
C PRO A 81 17.67 -23.01 -4.06
N ARG A 82 18.59 -23.41 -4.94
CA ARG A 82 20.05 -23.37 -4.69
C ARG A 82 20.61 -21.98 -4.42
N LEU A 83 19.94 -20.92 -4.91
CA LEU A 83 20.38 -19.53 -4.76
C LEU A 83 19.90 -18.86 -3.46
N GLY A 84 19.18 -19.58 -2.60
CA GLY A 84 18.56 -19.14 -1.36
C GLY A 84 17.05 -19.39 -1.34
N LYS A 85 16.52 -19.76 -0.18
CA LYS A 85 15.11 -20.18 -0.03
C LYS A 85 14.13 -19.06 -0.40
N TYR A 86 14.41 -17.83 0.06
CA TYR A 86 13.52 -16.69 -0.12
C TYR A 86 14.01 -15.69 -1.17
N ARG A 87 15.31 -15.37 -1.17
CA ARG A 87 15.88 -14.35 -2.07
C ARG A 87 15.81 -14.72 -3.55
N SER A 88 15.80 -16.02 -3.89
CA SER A 88 15.74 -16.49 -5.29
C SER A 88 14.49 -15.98 -6.01
N TYR A 89 13.36 -15.87 -5.31
CA TYR A 89 12.11 -15.40 -5.88
C TYR A 89 12.16 -13.94 -6.32
N LEU A 90 13.01 -13.09 -5.68
CA LEU A 90 13.19 -11.69 -6.06
C LEU A 90 13.63 -11.53 -7.52
N VAL A 91 14.43 -12.45 -8.02
CA VAL A 91 14.92 -12.41 -9.40
C VAL A 91 14.02 -13.21 -10.33
N PHE A 92 13.77 -14.50 -10.01
CA PHE A 92 13.03 -15.40 -10.92
C PHE A 92 11.58 -14.97 -11.13
N VAL A 93 10.93 -14.41 -10.12
CA VAL A 93 9.57 -13.88 -10.23
C VAL A 93 9.59 -12.38 -10.54
N GLY A 94 10.65 -11.67 -10.17
CA GLY A 94 10.82 -10.24 -10.45
C GLY A 94 10.81 -9.93 -11.95
N ILE A 95 11.43 -10.77 -12.77
CA ILE A 95 11.45 -10.59 -14.24
C ILE A 95 10.04 -10.66 -14.83
N PRO A 96 9.26 -11.74 -14.65
CA PRO A 96 7.89 -11.78 -15.17
C PRO A 96 6.97 -10.74 -14.51
N LEU A 97 7.13 -10.42 -13.23
CA LEU A 97 6.38 -9.32 -12.60
C LEU A 97 6.62 -7.99 -13.33
N THR A 98 7.88 -7.66 -13.61
CA THR A 98 8.24 -6.46 -14.37
C THR A 98 7.57 -6.46 -15.75
N GLY A 99 7.59 -7.59 -16.46
CA GLY A 99 6.93 -7.73 -17.75
C GLY A 99 5.42 -7.48 -17.69
N PHE A 100 4.72 -8.10 -16.74
CA PHE A 100 3.27 -7.90 -16.59
C PHE A 100 2.92 -6.50 -16.05
N ALA A 101 3.75 -5.88 -15.22
CA ALA A 101 3.56 -4.51 -14.79
C ALA A 101 3.63 -3.53 -15.99
N ILE A 102 4.56 -3.74 -16.92
CA ILE A 102 4.66 -2.97 -18.17
C ILE A 102 3.43 -3.24 -19.05
N LEU A 103 3.04 -4.50 -19.21
CA LEU A 103 1.89 -4.88 -20.04
C LEU A 103 0.56 -4.31 -19.51
N CYS A 104 0.39 -4.11 -18.22
CA CYS A 104 -0.81 -3.46 -17.66
C CYS A 104 -1.02 -2.04 -18.19
N PHE A 105 0.04 -1.35 -18.59
CA PHE A 105 -0.01 0.03 -19.10
C PHE A 105 0.22 0.12 -20.62
N TRP A 106 0.14 -0.99 -21.32
CA TRP A 106 0.29 -1.02 -22.76
C TRP A 106 -1.07 -1.01 -23.47
N ASN A 107 -1.23 -0.12 -24.43
CA ASN A 107 -2.46 0.06 -25.21
C ASN A 107 -2.27 -0.21 -26.70
N GLY A 108 -1.31 -1.02 -27.09
CA GLY A 108 -1.03 -1.34 -28.50
C GLY A 108 -2.17 -2.08 -29.23
N PHE A 109 -3.24 -2.47 -28.53
CA PHE A 109 -4.47 -3.03 -29.09
C PHE A 109 -5.66 -2.13 -28.76
N ALA A 110 -6.77 -2.31 -29.52
CA ALA A 110 -8.06 -1.74 -29.14
C ALA A 110 -8.41 -2.16 -27.68
N PRO A 111 -9.15 -1.33 -26.92
CA PRO A 111 -9.53 -1.64 -25.56
C PRO A 111 -10.13 -3.05 -25.45
N SER A 112 -9.49 -3.89 -24.66
CA SER A 112 -9.88 -5.28 -24.44
C SER A 112 -9.95 -5.57 -22.95
N LEU A 113 -11.15 -5.82 -22.47
CA LEU A 113 -11.38 -6.20 -21.07
C LEU A 113 -10.64 -7.50 -20.71
N LEU A 114 -10.63 -8.47 -21.60
CA LEU A 114 -9.91 -9.74 -21.39
C LEU A 114 -8.40 -9.51 -21.20
N TYR A 115 -7.80 -8.64 -22.02
CA TYR A 115 -6.38 -8.28 -21.90
C TYR A 115 -6.08 -7.64 -20.54
N ALA A 116 -6.92 -6.68 -20.11
CA ALA A 116 -6.79 -6.04 -18.80
C ALA A 116 -6.90 -7.06 -17.65
N TYR A 117 -7.86 -7.98 -17.70
CA TYR A 117 -7.99 -9.06 -16.72
C TYR A 117 -6.75 -9.93 -16.64
N VAL A 118 -6.25 -10.41 -17.77
CA VAL A 118 -5.09 -11.31 -17.80
C VAL A 118 -3.83 -10.61 -17.26
N THR A 119 -3.54 -9.41 -17.73
CA THR A 119 -2.35 -8.66 -17.31
C THR A 119 -2.42 -8.25 -15.84
N TYR A 120 -3.55 -7.73 -15.38
CA TYR A 120 -3.74 -7.31 -13.99
C TYR A 120 -3.69 -8.49 -13.01
N ILE A 121 -4.43 -9.58 -13.29
CA ILE A 121 -4.42 -10.76 -12.40
C ILE A 121 -3.03 -11.39 -12.38
N ALA A 122 -2.38 -11.56 -13.53
CA ALA A 122 -1.02 -12.10 -13.57
C ALA A 122 -0.04 -11.24 -12.77
N MET A 123 -0.10 -9.91 -12.93
CA MET A 123 0.74 -8.98 -12.17
C MET A 123 0.51 -9.12 -10.66
N THR A 124 -0.73 -9.14 -10.21
CA THR A 124 -1.06 -9.20 -8.77
C THR A 124 -0.67 -10.54 -8.14
N LEU A 125 -0.85 -11.66 -8.85
CA LEU A 125 -0.42 -12.98 -8.39
C LEU A 125 1.10 -13.08 -8.31
N LEU A 126 1.83 -12.56 -9.29
CA LEU A 126 3.30 -12.50 -9.27
C LEU A 126 3.82 -11.55 -8.18
N TYR A 127 3.13 -10.44 -7.94
CA TYR A 127 3.45 -9.54 -6.83
C TYR A 127 3.41 -10.26 -5.48
N THR A 128 2.35 -11.03 -5.21
CA THR A 128 2.25 -11.86 -4.00
C THR A 128 3.40 -12.86 -3.92
N PHE A 129 3.79 -13.45 -5.04
CA PHE A 129 4.88 -14.42 -5.12
C PHE A 129 6.27 -13.83 -4.79
N ILE A 130 6.42 -12.50 -4.80
CA ILE A 130 7.60 -11.80 -4.31
C ILE A 130 7.39 -11.31 -2.88
N ASN A 131 6.23 -10.77 -2.58
CA ASN A 131 5.96 -10.13 -1.29
C ASN A 131 6.04 -11.11 -0.12
N VAL A 132 5.50 -12.32 -0.28
CA VAL A 132 5.52 -13.35 0.77
C VAL A 132 6.93 -13.78 1.15
N PRO A 133 7.81 -14.25 0.23
CA PRO A 133 9.18 -14.62 0.59
C PRO A 133 10.02 -13.43 1.02
N TYR A 134 9.78 -12.25 0.49
CA TYR A 134 10.47 -11.04 0.94
C TYR A 134 10.15 -10.69 2.40
N GLY A 135 8.90 -10.85 2.82
CA GLY A 135 8.52 -10.71 4.24
C GLY A 135 9.26 -11.70 5.13
N ALA A 136 9.38 -12.97 4.71
CA ALA A 136 10.11 -14.01 5.43
C ALA A 136 11.64 -13.80 5.43
N LEU A 137 12.18 -13.14 4.42
CA LEU A 137 13.62 -12.84 4.31
C LEU A 137 14.13 -12.00 5.48
N ASN A 138 13.31 -11.10 6.06
CA ASN A 138 13.69 -10.28 7.21
C ASN A 138 14.22 -11.11 8.37
N SER A 139 13.50 -12.16 8.75
CA SER A 139 13.91 -13.07 9.85
C SER A 139 15.01 -14.06 9.44
N SER A 140 15.29 -14.22 8.17
CA SER A 140 16.34 -15.10 7.65
C SER A 140 17.70 -14.43 7.53
N LEU A 141 17.76 -13.10 7.60
CA LEU A 141 19.00 -12.35 7.54
C LEU A 141 19.75 -12.32 8.86
N THR A 142 19.03 -12.25 9.99
CA THR A 142 19.61 -12.13 11.33
C THR A 142 18.68 -12.69 12.40
N ARG A 143 19.26 -13.11 13.54
CA ARG A 143 18.56 -13.48 14.78
C ARG A 143 18.58 -12.35 15.82
N ASP A 144 19.37 -11.31 15.59
CA ASP A 144 19.48 -10.17 16.50
C ASP A 144 18.21 -9.29 16.38
N THR A 145 17.49 -9.15 17.49
CA THR A 145 16.24 -8.38 17.57
C THR A 145 16.46 -6.90 17.26
N ASP A 146 17.60 -6.34 17.63
CA ASP A 146 17.93 -4.94 17.36
C ASP A 146 18.17 -4.72 15.85
N GLU A 147 18.88 -5.66 15.22
CA GLU A 147 19.09 -5.64 13.77
C GLU A 147 17.77 -5.83 13.00
N ILE A 148 16.88 -6.71 13.43
CA ILE A 148 15.54 -6.89 12.84
C ILE A 148 14.75 -5.59 12.93
N THR A 149 14.84 -4.87 14.04
CA THR A 149 14.18 -3.56 14.21
C THR A 149 14.74 -2.51 13.25
N ILE A 150 16.07 -2.46 13.09
CA ILE A 150 16.73 -1.56 12.14
C ILE A 150 16.31 -1.90 10.70
N LEU A 151 16.33 -3.17 10.32
CA LEU A 151 15.91 -3.63 9.00
C LEU A 151 14.46 -3.24 8.69
N THR A 152 13.57 -3.42 9.66
CA THR A 152 12.16 -3.04 9.54
C THR A 152 12.00 -1.53 9.37
N SER A 153 12.78 -0.74 10.10
CA SER A 153 12.77 0.73 9.98
C SER A 153 13.25 1.19 8.61
N VAL A 154 14.33 0.59 8.09
CA VAL A 154 14.85 0.88 6.75
C VAL A 154 13.84 0.48 5.68
N ARG A 155 13.16 -0.68 5.82
CA ARG A 155 12.06 -1.09 4.94
C ARG A 155 10.96 -0.04 4.86
N MET A 156 10.45 0.38 6.01
CA MET A 156 9.34 1.35 6.07
C MET A 156 9.74 2.70 5.48
N PHE A 157 10.97 3.14 5.73
CA PHE A 157 11.50 4.35 5.10
C PHE A 157 11.54 4.22 3.56
N MET A 158 12.08 3.11 3.04
CA MET A 158 12.16 2.85 1.61
C MET A 158 10.78 2.67 0.96
N ALA A 159 9.82 2.06 1.66
CA ALA A 159 8.43 1.97 1.21
C ALA A 159 7.79 3.36 1.03
N ASN A 160 8.01 4.28 2.00
CA ASN A 160 7.54 5.66 1.91
C ASN A 160 8.24 6.43 0.78
N CYS A 161 9.53 6.18 0.54
CA CYS A 161 10.22 6.73 -0.62
C CYS A 161 9.58 6.26 -1.94
N GLY A 162 9.18 4.98 -2.02
CA GLY A 162 8.44 4.43 -3.16
C GLY A 162 7.09 5.12 -3.37
N GLY A 163 6.32 5.30 -2.30
CA GLY A 163 5.05 6.04 -2.34
C GLY A 163 5.22 7.48 -2.82
N LEU A 164 6.26 8.18 -2.34
CA LEU A 164 6.58 9.54 -2.78
C LEU A 164 7.05 9.57 -4.24
N ALA A 165 7.92 8.64 -4.64
CA ALA A 165 8.41 8.55 -6.00
C ALA A 165 7.26 8.32 -7.00
N VAL A 166 6.29 7.46 -6.67
CA VAL A 166 5.12 7.23 -7.51
C VAL A 166 4.17 8.42 -7.43
N GLY A 167 3.77 8.84 -6.24
CA GLY A 167 2.78 9.91 -6.05
C GLY A 167 3.18 11.22 -6.72
N SER A 168 4.42 11.67 -6.51
CA SER A 168 4.94 12.91 -7.09
C SER A 168 5.67 12.70 -8.42
N GLY A 169 6.44 11.63 -8.55
CA GLY A 169 7.32 11.45 -9.71
C GLY A 169 6.56 11.00 -10.96
N LEU A 170 5.53 10.15 -10.83
CA LEU A 170 4.82 9.61 -11.97
C LEU A 170 4.12 10.68 -12.81
N PRO A 171 3.32 11.62 -12.24
CA PRO A 171 2.70 12.71 -13.01
C PRO A 171 3.72 13.57 -13.74
N LEU A 172 4.87 13.89 -13.08
CA LEU A 172 5.93 14.68 -13.68
C LEU A 172 6.58 13.98 -14.87
N LEU A 173 6.84 12.67 -14.76
CA LEU A 173 7.42 11.91 -15.85
C LEU A 173 6.45 11.76 -17.02
N ILE A 174 5.16 11.54 -16.77
CA ILE A 174 4.15 11.51 -17.83
C ILE A 174 4.09 12.84 -18.55
N SER A 175 4.06 13.95 -17.81
CA SER A 175 4.08 15.29 -18.38
C SER A 175 5.34 15.57 -19.21
N HIS A 176 6.50 15.09 -18.74
CA HIS A 176 7.77 15.23 -19.46
C HIS A 176 7.83 14.48 -20.79
N PHE A 177 7.20 13.30 -20.86
CA PHE A 177 7.18 12.47 -22.06
C PHE A 177 6.02 12.79 -23.02
N THR A 178 5.11 13.65 -22.61
CA THR A 178 4.00 14.12 -23.46
C THR A 178 4.46 15.28 -24.31
N ASN A 179 4.15 15.24 -25.61
CA ASN A 179 4.56 16.28 -26.57
C ASN A 179 3.53 17.42 -26.70
N GLU A 180 2.41 17.37 -25.99
CA GLU A 180 1.33 18.33 -26.08
C GLU A 180 1.12 19.06 -24.75
N GLU A 181 0.80 20.35 -24.81
CA GLU A 181 0.35 21.10 -23.63
C GLU A 181 -1.08 20.65 -23.29
N HIS A 182 -1.27 20.04 -22.13
CA HIS A 182 -2.56 19.56 -21.66
C HIS A 182 -2.95 20.23 -20.36
N GLU A 183 -4.21 20.58 -20.24
CA GLU A 183 -4.81 20.85 -18.93
C GLU A 183 -5.05 19.50 -18.24
N GLY A 184 -4.51 19.37 -17.03
CA GLY A 184 -4.61 18.16 -16.21
C GLY A 184 -3.49 17.14 -16.41
N LEU A 185 -3.75 15.88 -16.01
CA LEU A 185 -2.83 14.77 -16.21
C LEU A 185 -2.92 14.31 -17.66
N PRO A 186 -1.81 14.31 -18.42
CA PRO A 186 -1.82 13.96 -19.82
C PRO A 186 -2.41 12.56 -20.05
N LYS A 187 -3.25 12.44 -21.08
CA LYS A 187 -3.88 11.16 -21.47
C LYS A 187 -3.13 10.46 -22.62
N ASP A 188 -1.87 10.84 -22.88
CA ASP A 188 -1.02 10.21 -23.88
C ASP A 188 -0.61 8.79 -23.45
N PRO A 189 -1.11 7.75 -24.11
CA PRO A 189 -0.80 6.37 -23.75
C PRO A 189 0.67 6.02 -23.86
N ALA A 190 1.40 6.63 -24.80
CA ALA A 190 2.83 6.39 -24.98
C ALA A 190 3.65 6.93 -23.80
N ALA A 191 3.28 8.09 -23.26
CA ALA A 191 3.91 8.67 -22.07
C ALA A 191 3.67 7.78 -20.82
N TRP A 192 2.45 7.26 -20.66
CA TRP A 192 2.15 6.31 -19.58
C TRP A 192 2.93 5.02 -19.69
N PHE A 193 2.97 4.43 -20.88
CA PHE A 193 3.74 3.20 -21.13
C PHE A 193 5.22 3.39 -20.88
N THR A 194 5.79 4.51 -21.36
CA THR A 194 7.21 4.84 -21.17
C THR A 194 7.54 5.04 -19.69
N THR A 195 6.72 5.81 -18.98
CA THR A 195 6.89 6.07 -17.54
C THR A 195 6.83 4.77 -16.75
N MET A 196 5.81 3.92 -17.01
CA MET A 196 5.68 2.66 -16.30
C MET A 196 6.83 1.70 -16.61
N THR A 197 7.32 1.69 -17.87
CA THR A 197 8.50 0.91 -18.24
C THR A 197 9.72 1.31 -17.44
N ILE A 198 9.96 2.61 -17.25
CA ILE A 198 11.05 3.13 -16.42
C ILE A 198 10.89 2.67 -14.97
N TYR A 199 9.71 2.85 -14.38
CA TYR A 199 9.45 2.42 -12.99
C TYR A 199 9.65 0.91 -12.81
N ALA A 200 9.14 0.10 -13.73
CA ALA A 200 9.26 -1.35 -13.67
C ALA A 200 10.71 -1.82 -13.82
N LEU A 201 11.48 -1.22 -14.74
CA LEU A 201 12.91 -1.55 -14.91
C LEU A 201 13.76 -1.09 -13.72
N VAL A 202 13.50 0.10 -13.16
CA VAL A 202 14.14 0.55 -11.92
C VAL A 202 13.77 -0.40 -10.78
N GLY A 203 12.52 -0.80 -10.67
CA GLY A 203 12.06 -1.79 -9.70
C GLY A 203 12.81 -3.13 -9.84
N LEU A 204 12.97 -3.64 -11.05
CA LEU A 204 13.74 -4.86 -11.31
C LEU A 204 15.22 -4.71 -10.90
N ALA A 205 15.84 -3.59 -11.24
CA ALA A 205 17.23 -3.32 -10.84
C ALA A 205 17.37 -3.29 -9.31
N LEU A 206 16.42 -2.69 -8.59
CA LEU A 206 16.39 -2.67 -7.13
C LEU A 206 16.14 -4.08 -6.53
N LEU A 207 15.31 -4.91 -7.15
CA LEU A 207 15.12 -6.31 -6.72
C LEU A 207 16.39 -7.13 -6.90
N ILE A 208 17.11 -6.94 -8.01
CA ILE A 208 18.41 -7.60 -8.27
C ILE A 208 19.46 -7.09 -7.25
N PHE A 209 19.47 -5.81 -6.95
CA PHE A 209 20.34 -5.25 -5.92
C PHE A 209 20.02 -5.84 -4.54
N CYS A 210 18.75 -5.92 -4.16
CA CYS A 210 18.31 -6.59 -2.94
C CYS A 210 18.80 -8.05 -2.90
N PHE A 211 18.59 -8.81 -3.97
CA PHE A 211 19.08 -10.19 -4.09
C PHE A 211 20.59 -10.29 -3.87
N SER A 212 21.37 -9.37 -4.43
CA SER A 212 22.84 -9.41 -4.35
C SER A 212 23.36 -9.15 -2.93
N GLN A 213 22.69 -8.27 -2.17
CA GLN A 213 23.11 -7.88 -0.81
C GLN A 213 22.54 -8.78 0.29
N CYS A 214 21.38 -9.40 0.06
CA CYS A 214 20.70 -10.24 1.04
C CYS A 214 21.14 -11.69 0.95
N LYS A 215 22.08 -12.11 1.81
CA LYS A 215 22.45 -13.52 1.96
C LYS A 215 21.75 -14.09 3.19
N GLU A 216 20.94 -15.13 3.00
CA GLU A 216 20.27 -15.84 4.09
C GLU A 216 21.29 -16.50 4.99
N ARG A 217 21.24 -16.18 6.28
CA ARG A 217 22.19 -16.68 7.31
C ARG A 217 21.51 -17.61 8.30
N VAL A 218 20.19 -17.47 8.44
CA VAL A 218 19.37 -18.24 9.38
C VAL A 218 18.42 -19.10 8.57
N VAL A 219 18.57 -20.40 8.66
CA VAL A 219 17.57 -21.36 8.17
C VAL A 219 16.58 -21.53 9.31
N MET A 220 15.36 -21.02 9.16
CA MET A 220 14.28 -21.29 10.11
C MET A 220 13.78 -22.71 9.87
N ASP A 221 13.79 -23.52 10.92
CA ASP A 221 13.20 -24.85 10.87
C ASP A 221 11.67 -24.70 10.65
N ALA A 222 11.16 -25.42 9.68
CA ALA A 222 9.75 -25.37 9.25
C ALA A 222 8.75 -25.81 10.36
N GLU A 223 9.22 -26.33 11.46
CA GLU A 223 8.37 -26.85 12.55
C GLU A 223 7.64 -25.79 13.37
N GLU A 224 8.13 -24.54 13.43
CA GLU A 224 7.45 -23.48 14.19
C GLU A 224 6.27 -22.83 13.46
N SER A 225 6.20 -22.92 12.13
CA SER A 225 5.13 -22.32 11.32
C SER A 225 4.01 -23.31 10.94
N ALA A 226 4.21 -24.61 11.15
CA ALA A 226 3.45 -25.67 10.46
C ALA A 226 2.11 -26.04 11.11
N ASN A 227 1.66 -25.43 12.20
CA ASN A 227 0.50 -25.93 12.95
C ASN A 227 -0.61 -24.90 13.25
N VAL A 228 -0.69 -23.79 12.52
CA VAL A 228 -1.83 -22.87 12.67
C VAL A 228 -3.01 -23.39 11.86
N LYS A 229 -4.03 -23.90 12.55
CA LYS A 229 -5.30 -24.32 11.94
C LYS A 229 -6.18 -23.08 11.74
N ILE A 230 -7.00 -23.08 10.68
CA ILE A 230 -8.00 -22.02 10.44
C ILE A 230 -8.94 -21.85 11.64
N SER A 231 -9.26 -22.96 12.35
CA SER A 231 -10.03 -22.92 13.60
C SER A 231 -9.37 -22.06 14.70
N ASP A 232 -8.03 -22.06 14.77
CA ASP A 232 -7.29 -21.31 15.80
C ASP A 232 -7.33 -19.80 15.50
N LEU A 233 -7.35 -19.41 14.21
CA LEU A 233 -7.54 -18.03 13.77
C LEU A 233 -8.91 -17.49 14.24
N TRP A 234 -9.98 -18.24 13.98
CA TRP A 234 -11.33 -17.86 14.41
C TRP A 234 -11.48 -17.82 15.92
N MET A 235 -10.91 -18.82 16.61
CA MET A 235 -10.97 -18.88 18.07
C MET A 235 -10.28 -17.66 18.70
N GLU A 236 -9.07 -17.33 18.23
CA GLU A 236 -8.34 -16.17 18.73
C GLU A 236 -9.05 -14.85 18.41
N PHE A 237 -9.59 -14.70 17.20
CA PHE A 237 -10.34 -13.50 16.81
C PHE A 237 -11.53 -13.25 17.75
N PHE A 238 -12.30 -14.27 18.10
CA PHE A 238 -13.47 -14.09 18.97
C PHE A 238 -13.11 -13.91 20.45
N HIS A 239 -12.01 -14.48 20.94
CA HIS A 239 -11.63 -14.42 22.34
C HIS A 239 -10.72 -13.24 22.70
N ASN A 240 -9.99 -12.69 21.73
CA ASN A 240 -9.08 -11.56 21.92
C ASN A 240 -9.75 -10.25 21.54
N ARG A 241 -10.33 -9.53 22.53
CA ARG A 241 -11.01 -8.26 22.28
C ARG A 241 -10.10 -7.18 21.67
N PRO A 242 -8.88 -6.92 22.16
CA PRO A 242 -7.94 -6.00 21.52
C PRO A 242 -7.66 -6.33 20.06
N LEU A 243 -7.55 -7.62 19.71
CA LEU A 243 -7.35 -8.06 18.32
C LEU A 243 -8.52 -7.66 17.43
N ARG A 244 -9.76 -7.82 17.89
CA ARG A 244 -10.95 -7.40 17.12
C ARG A 244 -10.98 -5.90 16.89
N ILE A 245 -10.64 -5.11 17.90
CA ILE A 245 -10.59 -3.63 17.78
C ILE A 245 -9.56 -3.24 16.72
N ILE A 246 -8.35 -3.79 16.80
CA ILE A 246 -7.29 -3.53 15.81
C ILE A 246 -7.71 -4.03 14.43
N ALA A 247 -8.31 -5.20 14.31
CA ALA A 247 -8.77 -5.76 13.04
C ALA A 247 -9.73 -4.82 12.29
N PHE A 248 -10.78 -4.36 12.96
CA PHE A 248 -11.73 -3.43 12.37
C PHE A 248 -11.10 -2.06 12.07
N PHE A 249 -10.18 -1.61 12.91
CA PHE A 249 -9.43 -0.39 12.64
C PHE A 249 -8.54 -0.53 11.38
N PHE A 250 -7.88 -1.68 11.20
CA PHE A 250 -7.12 -1.96 9.97
C PHE A 250 -8.00 -1.89 8.72
N ILE A 251 -9.16 -2.57 8.76
CA ILE A 251 -10.09 -2.55 7.63
C ILE A 251 -10.51 -1.11 7.29
N THR A 252 -10.96 -0.33 8.27
CA THR A 252 -11.45 1.04 8.03
C THR A 252 -10.33 1.99 7.59
N ALA A 253 -9.15 1.93 8.21
CA ALA A 253 -8.02 2.78 7.88
C ALA A 253 -7.46 2.50 6.49
N PHE A 254 -7.29 1.23 6.14
CA PHE A 254 -6.75 0.86 4.83
C PHE A 254 -7.76 0.96 3.70
N ALA A 255 -9.06 0.77 3.97
CA ALA A 255 -10.11 1.10 3.00
C ALA A 255 -10.11 2.61 2.69
N MET A 256 -10.05 3.45 3.70
CA MET A 256 -9.94 4.90 3.54
C MET A 256 -8.70 5.31 2.73
N MET A 257 -7.53 4.74 3.05
CA MET A 257 -6.29 5.03 2.32
C MET A 257 -6.38 4.60 0.86
N SER A 258 -6.91 3.42 0.58
CA SER A 258 -7.06 2.88 -0.78
C SER A 258 -8.02 3.74 -1.61
N ILE A 259 -9.16 4.13 -1.05
CA ILE A 259 -10.13 5.03 -1.71
C ILE A 259 -9.47 6.37 -2.02
N GLY A 260 -8.81 6.99 -1.03
CA GLY A 260 -8.18 8.30 -1.19
C GLY A 260 -7.06 8.30 -2.22
N ASN A 261 -6.25 7.24 -2.26
CA ASN A 261 -5.19 7.08 -3.25
C ASN A 261 -5.74 6.95 -4.67
N ALA A 262 -6.77 6.13 -4.87
CA ALA A 262 -7.39 5.95 -6.18
C ALA A 262 -8.13 7.21 -6.67
N ALA A 263 -8.73 7.97 -5.75
CA ALA A 263 -9.54 9.14 -6.10
C ALA A 263 -8.72 10.43 -6.30
N GLY A 264 -7.46 10.47 -5.84
CA GLY A 264 -6.63 11.70 -5.86
C GLY A 264 -6.40 12.27 -7.24
N ALA A 265 -6.14 11.41 -8.24
CA ALA A 265 -5.95 11.85 -9.61
C ALA A 265 -7.24 12.46 -10.20
N TYR A 266 -8.38 11.83 -9.97
CA TYR A 266 -9.68 12.33 -10.42
C TYR A 266 -10.03 13.67 -9.77
N PHE A 267 -9.75 13.83 -8.47
CA PHE A 267 -10.01 15.07 -7.74
C PHE A 267 -9.25 16.25 -8.32
N ILE A 268 -7.95 16.10 -8.55
CA ILE A 268 -7.14 17.20 -9.12
C ILE A 268 -7.51 17.45 -10.58
N ASN A 269 -7.72 16.39 -11.37
CA ASN A 269 -8.00 16.52 -12.79
C ASN A 269 -9.42 17.10 -13.07
N SER A 270 -10.44 16.58 -12.38
CA SER A 270 -11.84 16.89 -12.71
C SER A 270 -12.47 17.98 -11.83
N ASN A 271 -12.16 18.02 -10.51
CA ASN A 271 -12.74 19.01 -9.60
C ASN A 271 -11.92 20.30 -9.54
N MET A 272 -10.60 20.19 -9.69
CA MET A 272 -9.69 21.32 -9.52
C MET A 272 -9.14 21.84 -10.86
N HIS A 273 -9.37 21.12 -11.96
CA HIS A 273 -8.79 21.40 -13.29
C HIS A 273 -7.29 21.68 -13.23
N GLY A 274 -6.60 20.90 -12.36
CA GLY A 274 -5.21 21.08 -12.02
C GLY A 274 -4.26 20.41 -13.00
N SER A 275 -3.05 20.96 -13.14
CA SER A 275 -1.97 20.40 -13.95
C SER A 275 -1.33 19.14 -13.34
N ALA A 276 -0.49 18.44 -14.12
CA ALA A 276 0.33 17.33 -13.64
C ALA A 276 1.26 17.73 -12.50
N ASP A 277 1.83 18.95 -12.53
CA ASP A 277 2.65 19.49 -11.45
C ASP A 277 1.85 19.65 -10.15
N GLN A 278 0.63 20.16 -10.26
CA GLN A 278 -0.26 20.33 -9.11
C GLN A 278 -0.70 18.98 -8.54
N LEU A 279 -0.97 17.99 -9.38
CA LEU A 279 -1.22 16.62 -8.94
C LEU A 279 0.00 16.01 -8.24
N SER A 280 1.19 16.23 -8.78
CA SER A 280 2.46 15.78 -8.18
C SER A 280 2.64 16.33 -6.77
N ILE A 281 2.41 17.62 -6.56
CA ILE A 281 2.50 18.26 -5.23
C ILE A 281 1.42 17.68 -4.29
N PHE A 282 0.18 17.56 -4.77
CA PHE A 282 -0.94 17.04 -3.98
C PHE A 282 -0.69 15.61 -3.49
N MET A 283 -0.26 14.73 -4.39
CA MET A 283 0.05 13.33 -4.06
C MET A 283 1.28 13.22 -3.17
N GLY A 284 2.31 14.04 -3.42
CA GLY A 284 3.51 14.12 -2.60
C GLY A 284 3.23 14.55 -1.16
N LEU A 285 2.34 15.52 -0.97
CA LEU A 285 1.86 15.94 0.35
C LEU A 285 1.05 14.82 1.06
N GLY A 286 0.57 13.83 0.32
CA GLY A 286 0.01 12.60 0.88
C GLY A 286 1.02 11.74 1.63
N SER A 287 2.27 11.73 1.20
CA SER A 287 3.36 10.90 1.77
C SER A 287 4.36 11.70 2.61
N ALA A 288 4.55 12.99 2.32
CA ALA A 288 5.56 13.85 2.96
C ALA A 288 5.50 13.87 4.50
N PRO A 289 4.31 13.92 5.14
CA PRO A 289 4.24 13.91 6.60
C PRO A 289 4.86 12.67 7.25
N SER A 290 4.98 11.54 6.54
CA SER A 290 5.58 10.32 7.09
C SER A 290 7.06 10.53 7.47
N PHE A 291 7.80 11.29 6.68
CA PHE A 291 9.22 11.56 6.95
C PHE A 291 9.41 12.48 8.17
N ILE A 292 8.44 13.34 8.46
CA ILE A 292 8.50 14.30 9.57
C ILE A 292 7.94 13.67 10.85
N PHE A 293 6.76 13.10 10.79
CA PHE A 293 6.00 12.71 11.98
C PHE A 293 6.22 11.27 12.43
N MET A 294 6.57 10.32 11.54
CA MET A 294 6.82 8.93 11.96
C MET A 294 7.93 8.81 13.03
N PRO A 295 9.08 9.50 12.91
CA PRO A 295 10.10 9.49 13.95
C PRO A 295 9.63 10.11 15.27
N LEU A 296 8.64 11.02 15.23
CA LEU A 296 8.10 11.72 16.38
C LEU A 296 6.98 10.94 17.11
N VAL A 297 6.41 9.90 16.49
CA VAL A 297 5.31 9.11 17.07
C VAL A 297 5.61 8.61 18.48
N PRO A 298 6.80 8.05 18.81
CA PRO A 298 7.11 7.62 20.18
C PRO A 298 7.09 8.76 21.19
N MET A 299 7.54 9.96 20.80
CA MET A 299 7.55 11.15 21.65
C MET A 299 6.10 11.66 21.87
N ILE A 300 5.33 11.75 20.80
CA ILE A 300 3.92 12.17 20.85
C ILE A 300 3.12 11.23 21.76
N LYS A 301 3.32 9.92 21.62
CA LYS A 301 2.71 8.90 22.48
C LYS A 301 2.99 9.12 23.97
N LYS A 302 4.25 9.47 24.31
CA LYS A 302 4.62 9.75 25.71
C LYS A 302 3.93 10.99 26.27
N MET A 303 3.69 11.99 25.42
CA MET A 303 3.06 13.27 25.84
C MET A 303 1.55 13.17 26.04
N VAL A 304 0.85 12.53 25.12
CA VAL A 304 -0.64 12.54 25.09
C VAL A 304 -1.28 11.20 25.44
N GLY A 305 -0.51 10.14 25.52
CA GLY A 305 -1.00 8.78 25.78
C GLY A 305 -1.55 8.10 24.52
N LYS A 306 -1.68 6.75 24.60
CA LYS A 306 -2.02 5.90 23.45
C LYS A 306 -3.37 6.22 22.83
N LYS A 307 -4.43 6.24 23.66
CA LYS A 307 -5.82 6.43 23.22
C LYS A 307 -6.05 7.85 22.71
N ASN A 308 -5.57 8.85 23.42
CA ASN A 308 -5.73 10.26 23.04
C ASN A 308 -5.00 10.58 21.74
N MET A 309 -3.86 9.94 21.48
CA MET A 309 -3.13 10.12 20.22
C MET A 309 -4.00 9.76 19.01
N PHE A 310 -4.72 8.63 19.05
CA PHE A 310 -5.65 8.27 17.98
C PHE A 310 -6.75 9.32 17.81
N TYR A 311 -7.40 9.74 18.89
CA TYR A 311 -8.47 10.74 18.81
C TYR A 311 -8.00 12.07 18.25
N ILE A 312 -6.83 12.55 18.69
CA ILE A 312 -6.27 13.82 18.21
C ILE A 312 -5.96 13.72 16.71
N PHE A 313 -5.21 12.70 16.28
CA PHE A 313 -4.75 12.63 14.90
C PHE A 313 -5.84 12.21 13.91
N LEU A 314 -6.76 11.34 14.30
CA LEU A 314 -7.95 11.05 13.48
C LEU A 314 -8.86 12.28 13.36
N SER A 315 -9.01 13.09 14.42
CA SER A 315 -9.74 14.36 14.35
C SER A 315 -9.04 15.38 13.43
N ILE A 316 -7.70 15.47 13.48
CA ILE A 316 -6.93 16.30 12.55
C ILE A 316 -7.17 15.85 11.10
N ALA A 317 -7.17 14.54 10.83
CA ALA A 317 -7.46 14.01 9.52
C ALA A 317 -8.86 14.39 9.02
N ILE A 318 -9.89 14.25 9.87
CA ILE A 318 -11.27 14.60 9.55
C ILE A 318 -11.41 16.11 9.29
N VAL A 319 -10.76 16.95 10.10
CA VAL A 319 -10.71 18.41 9.87
C VAL A 319 -10.05 18.71 8.51
N GLY A 320 -8.94 18.05 8.19
CA GLY A 320 -8.27 18.19 6.88
C GLY A 320 -9.18 17.79 5.71
N MET A 321 -9.97 16.73 5.86
CA MET A 321 -10.96 16.31 4.85
C MET A 321 -12.10 17.33 4.72
N GLY A 322 -12.59 17.86 5.82
CA GLY A 322 -13.61 18.92 5.82
C GLY A 322 -13.12 20.21 5.16
N LEU A 323 -11.88 20.61 5.42
CA LEU A 323 -11.24 21.76 4.75
C LEU A 323 -11.08 21.51 3.26
N LEU A 324 -10.65 20.31 2.86
CA LEU A 324 -10.50 19.95 1.44
C LEU A 324 -11.85 20.01 0.70
N TYR A 325 -12.90 19.47 1.34
CA TYR A 325 -14.27 19.55 0.80
C TYR A 325 -14.75 21.01 0.68
N ALA A 326 -14.55 21.84 1.71
CA ALA A 326 -14.95 23.23 1.72
C ALA A 326 -14.22 24.04 0.64
N VAL A 327 -12.92 23.84 0.48
CA VAL A 327 -12.12 24.52 -0.56
C VAL A 327 -12.58 24.12 -1.96
N ALA A 328 -12.86 22.85 -2.19
CA ALA A 328 -13.34 22.36 -3.50
C ALA A 328 -14.73 22.91 -3.89
N LYS A 329 -15.53 23.37 -2.92
CA LYS A 329 -16.84 23.98 -3.15
C LYS A 329 -16.80 25.51 -3.30
N MET A 330 -15.64 26.15 -3.22
CA MET A 330 -15.48 27.57 -3.44
C MET A 330 -15.65 27.91 -4.94
N GLU A 331 -16.20 29.08 -5.25
CA GLU A 331 -16.30 29.56 -6.63
C GLU A 331 -14.94 29.69 -7.33
N ASN A 332 -13.88 30.02 -6.59
CA ASN A 332 -12.50 30.11 -7.05
C ASN A 332 -11.60 29.32 -6.08
N PRO A 333 -11.46 28.01 -6.24
CA PRO A 333 -10.68 27.20 -5.33
C PRO A 333 -9.20 27.49 -5.45
N SER A 334 -8.54 27.76 -4.31
CA SER A 334 -7.10 28.01 -4.27
C SER A 334 -6.34 26.70 -4.10
N MET A 335 -5.42 26.40 -5.05
CA MET A 335 -4.54 25.21 -4.93
C MET A 335 -3.68 25.25 -3.67
N THR A 336 -3.28 26.41 -3.18
CA THR A 336 -2.52 26.53 -1.93
C THR A 336 -3.36 26.03 -0.74
N LEU A 337 -4.65 26.35 -0.68
CA LEU A 337 -5.54 25.86 0.38
C LEU A 337 -5.77 24.35 0.25
N VAL A 338 -5.86 23.83 -0.97
CA VAL A 338 -5.93 22.36 -1.24
C VAL A 338 -4.70 21.68 -0.68
N TYR A 339 -3.50 22.21 -0.92
CA TYR A 339 -2.25 21.65 -0.40
C TYR A 339 -2.18 21.67 1.12
N VAL A 340 -2.59 22.77 1.74
CA VAL A 340 -2.64 22.88 3.21
C VAL A 340 -3.63 21.85 3.79
N ALA A 341 -4.83 21.75 3.21
CA ALA A 341 -5.84 20.78 3.65
C ALA A 341 -5.36 19.34 3.47
N GLN A 342 -4.69 19.02 2.35
CA GLN A 342 -4.10 17.71 2.09
C GLN A 342 -3.00 17.37 3.10
N PHE A 343 -2.12 18.31 3.41
CA PHE A 343 -1.05 18.12 4.40
C PHE A 343 -1.62 17.84 5.79
N ILE A 344 -2.64 18.61 6.22
CA ILE A 344 -3.34 18.41 7.52
C ILE A 344 -3.99 17.03 7.56
N LYS A 345 -4.75 16.66 6.50
CA LYS A 345 -5.37 15.33 6.35
C LYS A 345 -4.35 14.23 6.48
N SER A 346 -3.27 14.30 5.68
CA SER A 346 -2.24 13.26 5.60
C SER A 346 -1.46 13.13 6.90
N THR A 347 -1.17 14.22 7.60
CA THR A 347 -0.53 14.19 8.93
C THR A 347 -1.35 13.38 9.92
N GLY A 348 -2.66 13.64 9.99
CA GLY A 348 -3.55 12.91 10.87
C GLY A 348 -3.59 11.41 10.54
N VAL A 349 -3.76 11.06 9.28
CA VAL A 349 -3.81 9.67 8.81
C VAL A 349 -2.51 8.93 9.11
N ILE A 350 -1.36 9.51 8.74
CA ILE A 350 -0.06 8.86 8.83
C ILE A 350 0.33 8.57 10.29
N VAL A 351 0.12 9.52 11.19
CA VAL A 351 0.45 9.31 12.61
C VAL A 351 -0.44 8.23 13.22
N ALA A 352 -1.75 8.26 12.93
CA ALA A 352 -2.68 7.26 13.45
C ALA A 352 -2.39 5.86 12.91
N THR A 353 -2.21 5.71 11.59
CA THR A 353 -1.95 4.41 10.96
C THR A 353 -0.57 3.86 11.29
N GLY A 354 0.45 4.73 11.36
CA GLY A 354 1.80 4.32 11.75
C GLY A 354 1.85 3.78 13.17
N TYR A 355 1.14 4.42 14.11
CA TYR A 355 1.07 3.93 15.48
C TYR A 355 0.27 2.63 15.62
N MET A 356 -0.72 2.41 14.77
CA MET A 356 -1.52 1.18 14.76
C MET A 356 -0.64 -0.08 14.61
N TRP A 357 0.36 -0.04 13.73
CA TRP A 357 1.32 -1.14 13.58
C TRP A 357 2.13 -1.41 14.86
N ALA A 358 2.42 -0.37 15.63
CA ALA A 358 3.12 -0.49 16.91
C ALA A 358 2.27 -1.15 18.01
N LEU A 359 0.95 -1.24 17.85
CA LEU A 359 0.05 -1.93 18.78
C LEU A 359 -0.02 -3.44 18.55
N VAL A 360 0.35 -3.95 17.39
CA VAL A 360 0.27 -5.39 17.08
C VAL A 360 1.04 -6.24 18.08
N PRO A 361 2.30 -5.93 18.48
CA PRO A 361 3.01 -6.66 19.53
C PRO A 361 2.32 -6.63 20.90
N GLU A 362 1.63 -5.53 21.23
CA GLU A 362 0.89 -5.42 22.49
C GLU A 362 -0.34 -6.36 22.51
N VAL A 363 -1.03 -6.48 21.37
CA VAL A 363 -2.16 -7.42 21.21
C VAL A 363 -1.68 -8.87 21.29
N ILE A 364 -0.51 -9.19 20.74
CA ILE A 364 0.13 -10.49 20.87
C ILE A 364 0.37 -10.78 22.35
N SER A 365 1.04 -9.88 23.07
CA SER A 365 1.35 -10.06 24.50
C SER A 365 0.10 -10.24 25.37
N TYR A 366 -0.98 -9.50 25.07
CA TYR A 366 -2.26 -9.67 25.76
C TYR A 366 -2.89 -11.04 25.50
N GLY A 367 -2.89 -11.48 24.25
CA GLY A 367 -3.44 -12.78 23.90
C GLY A 367 -2.64 -13.95 24.47
N GLU A 368 -1.30 -13.85 24.48
CA GLU A 368 -0.42 -14.85 25.11
C GLU A 368 -0.64 -14.92 26.62
N TRP A 369 -0.79 -13.74 27.28
CA TRP A 369 -1.13 -13.69 28.71
C TRP A 369 -2.47 -14.36 29.00
N LYS A 370 -3.47 -14.15 28.16
CA LYS A 370 -4.83 -14.68 28.36
C LYS A 370 -4.96 -16.15 28.02
N SER A 371 -4.32 -16.61 26.95
CA SER A 371 -4.43 -17.99 26.44
C SER A 371 -3.36 -18.94 26.98
N GLY A 372 -2.25 -18.41 27.51
CA GLY A 372 -1.09 -19.19 27.90
C GLY A 372 -0.34 -19.87 26.74
N LYS A 373 -0.67 -19.50 25.49
CA LYS A 373 -0.09 -20.08 24.27
C LYS A 373 0.58 -19.02 23.43
N ARG A 374 1.61 -19.41 22.66
CA ARG A 374 2.23 -18.55 21.66
C ARG A 374 1.24 -18.31 20.50
N ILE A 375 0.82 -17.06 20.32
CA ILE A 375 -0.17 -16.66 19.29
C ILE A 375 0.36 -15.64 18.29
N ALA A 376 1.63 -15.29 18.36
CA ALA A 376 2.24 -14.27 17.51
C ALA A 376 1.99 -14.53 16.01
N GLY A 377 2.12 -15.78 15.56
CA GLY A 377 1.85 -16.18 14.18
C GLY A 377 0.39 -15.96 13.78
N ILE A 378 -0.55 -16.30 14.67
CA ILE A 378 -1.99 -16.14 14.46
C ILE A 378 -2.36 -14.66 14.33
N VAL A 379 -1.89 -13.81 15.25
CA VAL A 379 -2.18 -12.37 15.24
C VAL A 379 -1.60 -11.70 14.00
N ASN A 380 -0.37 -12.02 13.61
CA ASN A 380 0.24 -11.47 12.40
C ASN A 380 -0.50 -11.91 11.13
N ALA A 381 -0.91 -13.16 11.03
CA ALA A 381 -1.70 -13.66 9.90
C ALA A 381 -3.06 -12.93 9.79
N LEU A 382 -3.78 -12.80 10.91
CA LEU A 382 -5.04 -12.06 10.97
C LEU A 382 -4.88 -10.59 10.61
N THR A 383 -3.83 -9.93 11.13
CA THR A 383 -3.51 -8.53 10.79
C THR A 383 -3.29 -8.37 9.29
N GLY A 384 -2.58 -9.29 8.65
CA GLY A 384 -2.39 -9.32 7.20
C GLY A 384 -3.70 -9.49 6.42
N ILE A 385 -4.60 -10.37 6.89
CA ILE A 385 -5.93 -10.56 6.28
C ILE A 385 -6.75 -9.26 6.37
N PHE A 386 -6.78 -8.61 7.53
CA PHE A 386 -7.56 -7.37 7.72
C PHE A 386 -6.99 -6.19 6.95
N PHE A 387 -5.67 -6.07 6.87
CA PHE A 387 -5.00 -5.13 5.98
C PHE A 387 -5.47 -5.29 4.53
N LYS A 388 -5.39 -6.52 4.00
CA LYS A 388 -5.80 -6.82 2.62
C LYS A 388 -7.31 -6.60 2.41
N ALA A 389 -8.14 -6.98 3.37
CA ALA A 389 -9.58 -6.74 3.30
C ALA A 389 -9.90 -5.24 3.19
N GLY A 390 -9.21 -4.38 3.97
CA GLY A 390 -9.34 -2.94 3.86
C GLY A 390 -8.93 -2.42 2.48
N MET A 391 -7.75 -2.80 1.99
CA MET A 391 -7.28 -2.39 0.66
C MET A 391 -8.23 -2.85 -0.46
N THR A 392 -8.76 -4.07 -0.37
CA THR A 392 -9.73 -4.62 -1.30
C THR A 392 -11.03 -3.81 -1.33
N LEU A 393 -11.59 -3.50 -0.16
CA LEU A 393 -12.79 -2.66 -0.07
C LEU A 393 -12.57 -1.30 -0.76
N GLY A 394 -11.42 -0.68 -0.52
CA GLY A 394 -11.10 0.60 -1.14
C GLY A 394 -10.97 0.53 -2.65
N SER A 395 -10.29 -0.48 -3.17
CA SER A 395 -10.09 -0.66 -4.61
C SER A 395 -11.37 -0.96 -5.40
N VAL A 396 -12.38 -1.52 -4.73
CA VAL A 396 -13.70 -1.81 -5.33
C VAL A 396 -14.65 -0.62 -5.21
N VAL A 397 -14.63 0.10 -4.08
CA VAL A 397 -15.55 1.20 -3.82
C VAL A 397 -15.30 2.39 -4.75
N ALA A 398 -14.05 2.72 -5.04
CA ALA A 398 -13.72 3.89 -5.88
C ALA A 398 -14.32 3.76 -7.30
N PRO A 399 -14.06 2.71 -8.07
CA PRO A 399 -14.66 2.58 -9.40
C PRO A 399 -16.18 2.39 -9.35
N ALA A 400 -16.73 1.72 -8.33
CA ALA A 400 -18.17 1.57 -8.16
C ALA A 400 -18.90 2.91 -7.97
N ILE A 401 -18.33 3.83 -7.20
CA ILE A 401 -18.87 5.19 -7.03
C ILE A 401 -18.76 5.99 -8.32
N LEU A 402 -17.62 5.94 -9.03
CA LEU A 402 -17.45 6.61 -10.32
C LEU A 402 -18.50 6.14 -11.32
N ALA A 403 -18.76 4.84 -11.39
CA ALA A 403 -19.82 4.28 -12.20
C ALA A 403 -21.22 4.77 -11.79
N TYR A 404 -21.52 4.78 -10.48
CA TYR A 404 -22.82 5.23 -9.96
C TYR A 404 -23.11 6.70 -10.27
N VAL A 405 -22.10 7.56 -10.26
CA VAL A 405 -22.25 8.99 -10.57
C VAL A 405 -22.12 9.28 -12.06
N ALA A 406 -21.98 8.26 -12.90
CA ALA A 406 -21.82 8.36 -14.34
C ALA A 406 -20.65 9.28 -14.73
N TYR A 407 -19.48 9.08 -14.11
CA TYR A 407 -18.26 9.77 -14.49
C TYR A 407 -17.94 9.51 -15.97
N ASN A 408 -17.65 10.56 -16.73
CA ASN A 408 -17.33 10.45 -18.14
C ASN A 408 -15.89 10.94 -18.40
N PRO A 409 -14.96 10.06 -18.78
CA PRO A 409 -13.57 10.43 -19.04
C PRO A 409 -13.36 11.28 -20.29
N ASP A 410 -14.36 11.32 -21.21
CA ASP A 410 -14.25 12.03 -22.50
C ASP A 410 -14.56 13.53 -22.40
N VAL A 411 -15.08 13.99 -21.26
CA VAL A 411 -15.45 15.40 -21.07
C VAL A 411 -14.58 16.05 -19.99
N ILE A 412 -14.17 17.30 -20.23
CA ILE A 412 -13.36 18.07 -19.28
C ILE A 412 -14.24 18.55 -18.12
N GLU A 413 -15.42 19.11 -18.44
CA GLU A 413 -16.39 19.54 -17.44
C GLU A 413 -17.31 18.38 -17.09
N GLN A 414 -17.19 17.89 -15.87
CA GLN A 414 -18.03 16.82 -15.35
C GLN A 414 -19.41 17.32 -14.92
N THR A 415 -20.37 16.43 -14.85
CA THR A 415 -21.67 16.76 -14.23
C THR A 415 -21.49 17.06 -12.76
N ALA A 416 -22.33 17.94 -12.19
CA ALA A 416 -22.31 18.25 -10.76
C ALA A 416 -22.44 16.99 -9.87
N LYS A 417 -23.12 15.95 -10.36
CA LYS A 417 -23.22 14.64 -9.68
C LYS A 417 -21.88 13.88 -9.69
N ALA A 418 -21.14 13.94 -10.78
CA ALA A 418 -19.84 13.27 -10.88
C ALA A 418 -18.79 13.97 -10.03
N GLU A 419 -18.73 15.29 -10.05
CA GLU A 419 -17.87 16.08 -9.16
C GLU A 419 -18.14 15.81 -7.68
N GLU A 420 -19.42 15.77 -7.29
CA GLU A 420 -19.82 15.43 -5.94
C GLU A 420 -19.41 14.01 -5.56
N GLY A 421 -19.54 13.06 -6.47
CA GLY A 421 -19.10 11.67 -6.25
C GLY A 421 -17.59 11.55 -6.04
N ILE A 422 -16.78 12.33 -6.76
CA ILE A 422 -15.33 12.39 -6.53
C ILE A 422 -15.03 12.99 -5.15
N LEU A 423 -15.74 14.03 -4.73
CA LEU A 423 -15.61 14.62 -3.38
C LEU A 423 -16.02 13.62 -2.29
N TRP A 424 -17.01 12.77 -2.54
CA TRP A 424 -17.35 11.69 -1.61
C TRP A 424 -16.18 10.73 -1.44
N LEU A 425 -15.50 10.35 -2.51
CA LEU A 425 -14.35 9.44 -2.47
C LEU A 425 -13.16 10.05 -1.73
N VAL A 426 -12.89 11.34 -1.92
CA VAL A 426 -11.69 11.97 -1.33
C VAL A 426 -11.91 12.46 0.09
N CYS A 427 -13.15 12.88 0.45
CA CYS A 427 -13.44 13.56 1.71
C CYS A 427 -14.48 12.83 2.56
N VAL A 428 -15.68 12.58 2.01
CA VAL A 428 -16.85 12.16 2.83
C VAL A 428 -16.72 10.71 3.28
N ILE A 429 -16.50 9.78 2.36
CA ILE A 429 -16.39 8.35 2.69
C ILE A 429 -15.18 8.10 3.60
N PRO A 430 -13.97 8.65 3.31
CA PRO A 430 -12.85 8.56 4.23
C PRO A 430 -13.14 9.15 5.63
N ALA A 431 -13.81 10.28 5.72
CA ALA A 431 -14.17 10.87 7.00
C ALA A 431 -15.14 9.98 7.81
N VAL A 432 -16.14 9.41 7.15
CA VAL A 432 -17.08 8.46 7.79
C VAL A 432 -16.36 7.22 8.29
N LEU A 433 -15.43 6.67 7.50
CA LEU A 433 -14.61 5.51 7.90
C LEU A 433 -13.72 5.85 9.11
N LEU A 434 -13.15 7.06 9.17
CA LEU A 434 -12.36 7.50 10.34
C LEU A 434 -13.23 7.72 11.58
N LEU A 435 -14.43 8.26 11.43
CA LEU A 435 -15.39 8.36 12.55
C LEU A 435 -15.77 6.97 13.08
N LEU A 436 -15.99 6.02 12.17
CA LEU A 436 -16.21 4.62 12.55
C LEU A 436 -15.00 4.02 13.28
N ALA A 437 -13.79 4.30 12.80
CA ALA A 437 -12.56 3.89 13.45
C ALA A 437 -12.42 4.48 14.86
N MET A 438 -12.75 5.76 15.04
CA MET A 438 -12.75 6.41 16.36
C MET A 438 -13.78 5.76 17.31
N TYR A 439 -14.97 5.45 16.80
CA TYR A 439 -15.99 4.73 17.56
C TYR A 439 -15.50 3.34 18.00
N ILE A 440 -14.88 2.58 17.09
CA ILE A 440 -14.33 1.26 17.39
C ILE A 440 -13.26 1.33 18.49
N ILE A 441 -12.36 2.33 18.45
CA ILE A 441 -11.31 2.52 19.47
C ILE A 441 -11.91 2.96 20.82
N SER A 442 -13.11 3.55 20.84
CA SER A 442 -13.76 3.97 22.09
C SER A 442 -14.17 2.78 22.97
N HIS A 443 -14.43 1.64 22.37
CA HIS A 443 -14.89 0.39 22.99
C HIS A 443 -13.76 -0.57 23.26
#